data_a6091b13f7cc93b3737ba7bcb46a7530
#
_entry.id   a6091b13f7cc93b3737ba7bcb46a7530
#
_cell.length_a   1.000
_cell.length_b   1.000
_cell.length_c   1.000
_cell.angle_alpha   90.00
_cell.angle_beta   90.00
_cell.angle_gamma   90.00
#
_symmetry.space_group_name_H-M   'P 1'
#
loop_
_entity.id
_entity.type
_entity.pdbx_description
1 polymer ?
#
loop_
_entity_poly.entity_id
_entity_poly.type
_entity_poly.pdbx_seq_one_letter_code
_entity_poly.pdbx_strand_id
1 'polypeptide(L)'
;MPRSAHEPPASDTLVPGQGLATLAESLYIINLLLLPGLAFLALLVVYVRNIHSAPPLAVCHLRQTLSASLWAGVLLLVANILIVLLGGYQSPHTWVVVVIYFTTCHATLVLLGVLGLAKAMAGQCYRFPLVGRPL
;
A
#
# COMPACT_ATOMS: atom_id res chain seq x y z
N MET A 1 14.13 -13.81 52.24
CA MET A 1 13.28 -13.05 51.33
C MET A 1 14.00 -12.94 50.00
N PRO A 2 13.53 -13.62 48.96
CA PRO A 2 14.17 -13.45 47.63
C PRO A 2 13.79 -12.07 47.06
N ARG A 3 14.80 -11.30 46.66
CA ARG A 3 14.63 -10.07 45.94
C ARG A 3 13.99 -10.43 44.59
N SER A 4 12.77 -9.94 44.37
CA SER A 4 12.20 -9.87 43.01
C SER A 4 13.11 -9.02 42.15
N ALA A 5 13.84 -9.67 41.24
CA ALA A 5 14.52 -8.99 40.16
C ALA A 5 13.45 -8.20 39.39
N HIS A 6 13.56 -6.90 39.45
CA HIS A 6 12.79 -6.00 38.59
C HIS A 6 13.30 -6.24 37.18
N GLU A 7 12.62 -7.11 36.49
CA GLU A 7 12.80 -7.25 35.02
C GLU A 7 12.46 -5.89 34.41
N PRO A 8 13.39 -5.22 33.72
CA PRO A 8 13.06 -4.00 33.02
C PRO A 8 11.94 -4.31 32.02
N PRO A 9 10.96 -3.40 31.84
CA PRO A 9 9.92 -3.62 30.84
C PRO A 9 10.59 -3.93 29.52
N ALA A 10 10.12 -4.99 28.85
CA ALA A 10 10.58 -5.36 27.53
C ALA A 10 10.55 -4.10 26.68
N SER A 11 11.73 -3.57 26.37
CA SER A 11 11.85 -2.49 25.41
C SER A 11 11.16 -2.99 24.14
N ASP A 12 10.17 -2.24 23.63
CA ASP A 12 9.57 -2.46 22.32
C ASP A 12 10.70 -2.44 21.27
N THR A 13 11.35 -3.59 21.11
CA THR A 13 12.39 -3.75 20.09
C THR A 13 11.69 -3.83 18.76
N LEU A 14 11.58 -2.68 18.11
CA LEU A 14 11.06 -2.57 16.75
C LEU A 14 11.81 -3.57 15.86
N VAL A 15 11.05 -4.34 15.09
CA VAL A 15 11.63 -5.28 14.11
C VAL A 15 12.45 -4.49 13.09
N PRO A 16 13.68 -4.94 12.72
CA PRO A 16 14.48 -4.23 11.73
C PRO A 16 13.71 -3.95 10.44
N GLY A 17 13.66 -2.70 10.02
CA GLY A 17 12.93 -2.24 8.83
C GLY A 17 11.44 -1.94 9.03
N GLN A 18 10.91 -2.08 10.25
CA GLN A 18 9.50 -1.83 10.55
C GLN A 18 9.08 -0.39 10.23
N GLY A 19 9.89 0.60 10.56
CA GLY A 19 9.62 2.01 10.24
C GLY A 19 9.53 2.26 8.73
N LEU A 20 10.43 1.67 7.95
CA LEU A 20 10.42 1.80 6.50
C LEU A 20 9.24 1.04 5.86
N ALA A 21 8.87 -0.12 6.39
CA ALA A 21 7.69 -0.87 5.98
C ALA A 21 6.41 -0.05 6.23
N THR A 22 6.27 0.53 7.41
CA THR A 22 5.15 1.40 7.79
C THR A 22 5.08 2.64 6.89
N LEU A 23 6.22 3.27 6.59
CA LEU A 23 6.29 4.40 5.67
C LEU A 23 5.80 4.02 4.27
N ALA A 24 6.23 2.87 3.73
CA ALA A 24 5.83 2.41 2.41
C ALA A 24 4.31 2.17 2.31
N GLU A 25 3.72 1.52 3.31
CA GLU A 25 2.27 1.30 3.37
C GLU A 25 1.48 2.61 3.56
N SER A 26 1.99 3.54 4.36
CA SER A 26 1.38 4.87 4.53
C SER A 26 1.39 5.66 3.22
N LEU A 27 2.52 5.66 2.49
CA LEU A 27 2.61 6.31 1.19
C LEU A 27 1.65 5.69 0.15
N TYR A 28 1.48 4.38 0.19
CA TYR A 28 0.50 3.69 -0.65
C TYR A 28 -0.93 4.15 -0.36
N ILE A 29 -1.33 4.22 0.91
CA ILE A 29 -2.66 4.69 1.30
C ILE A 29 -2.85 6.17 0.93
N ILE A 30 -1.86 7.01 1.18
CA ILE A 30 -1.88 8.44 0.81
C ILE A 30 -2.00 8.60 -0.70
N ASN A 31 -1.33 7.73 -1.49
CA ASN A 31 -1.47 7.73 -2.94
C ASN A 31 -2.90 7.40 -3.40
N LEU A 32 -3.60 6.51 -2.69
CA LEU A 32 -4.98 6.16 -3.04
C LEU A 32 -6.00 7.22 -2.62
N LEU A 33 -5.82 7.87 -1.46
CA LEU A 33 -6.84 8.67 -0.81
C LEU A 33 -6.64 10.18 -0.91
N LEU A 34 -5.39 10.66 -0.89
CA LEU A 34 -5.09 12.08 -0.70
C LEU A 34 -4.32 12.71 -1.86
N LEU A 35 -3.20 12.14 -2.24
CA LEU A 35 -2.24 12.73 -3.19
C LEU A 35 -1.85 11.69 -4.26
N PRO A 36 -2.79 11.31 -5.13
CA PRO A 36 -2.47 10.37 -6.22
C PRO A 36 -1.36 10.94 -7.11
N GLY A 37 -0.38 10.11 -7.42
CA GLY A 37 0.78 10.49 -8.21
C GLY A 37 1.93 11.06 -7.38
N LEU A 38 1.74 12.09 -6.55
CA LEU A 38 2.82 12.65 -5.72
C LEU A 38 3.31 11.64 -4.68
N ALA A 39 2.38 10.99 -3.97
CA ALA A 39 2.74 9.95 -3.03
C ALA A 39 3.32 8.71 -3.73
N PHE A 40 2.89 8.41 -4.96
CA PHE A 40 3.52 7.38 -5.78
C PHE A 40 4.97 7.71 -6.13
N LEU A 41 5.27 8.95 -6.51
CA LEU A 41 6.64 9.38 -6.78
C LEU A 41 7.51 9.30 -5.50
N ALA A 42 6.97 9.69 -4.35
CA ALA A 42 7.66 9.54 -3.06
C ALA A 42 7.92 8.06 -2.74
N LEU A 43 6.93 7.18 -2.94
CA LEU A 43 7.08 5.73 -2.77
C LEU A 43 8.15 5.17 -3.72
N LEU A 44 8.17 5.61 -4.98
CA LEU A 44 9.16 5.18 -5.96
C LEU A 44 10.58 5.60 -5.55
N VAL A 45 10.75 6.82 -5.05
CA VAL A 45 12.05 7.30 -4.53
C VAL A 45 12.49 6.46 -3.33
N VAL A 46 11.58 6.21 -2.38
CA VAL A 46 11.87 5.35 -1.22
C VAL A 46 12.26 3.94 -1.66
N TYR A 47 11.53 3.37 -2.63
CA TYR A 47 11.81 2.05 -3.19
C TYR A 47 13.22 1.99 -3.81
N VAL A 48 13.53 2.88 -4.74
CA VAL A 48 14.82 2.87 -5.46
C VAL A 48 16.01 3.04 -4.51
N ARG A 49 15.85 3.88 -3.48
CA ARG A 49 16.92 4.12 -2.52
C ARG A 49 17.18 2.98 -1.56
N ASN A 50 16.16 2.18 -1.24
CA ASN A 50 16.23 1.23 -0.13
C ASN A 50 16.16 -0.24 -0.54
N ILE A 51 15.70 -0.56 -1.76
CA ILE A 51 15.40 -1.95 -2.15
C ILE A 51 16.58 -2.91 -2.02
N HIS A 52 17.80 -2.42 -2.19
CA HIS A 52 19.01 -3.23 -2.14
C HIS A 52 19.70 -3.30 -0.75
N SER A 53 19.35 -2.39 0.16
CA SER A 53 20.00 -2.24 1.46
C SER A 53 19.07 -2.43 2.65
N ALA A 54 17.75 -2.42 2.43
CA ALA A 54 16.77 -2.50 3.49
C ALA A 54 16.64 -3.92 4.08
N PRO A 55 16.26 -4.05 5.36
CA PRO A 55 15.93 -5.32 5.98
C PRO A 55 14.79 -6.06 5.26
N PRO A 56 14.71 -7.40 5.36
CA PRO A 56 13.75 -8.22 4.63
C PRO A 56 12.29 -7.80 4.81
N LEU A 57 11.90 -7.37 6.00
CA LEU A 57 10.56 -6.86 6.28
C LEU A 57 10.23 -5.64 5.42
N ALA A 58 11.14 -4.67 5.38
CA ALA A 58 10.96 -3.46 4.57
C ALA A 58 10.92 -3.78 3.07
N VAL A 59 11.79 -4.67 2.58
CA VAL A 59 11.80 -5.11 1.18
C VAL A 59 10.46 -5.76 0.80
N CYS A 60 9.90 -6.59 1.70
CA CYS A 60 8.60 -7.21 1.49
C CYS A 60 7.51 -6.16 1.23
N HIS A 61 7.40 -5.15 2.10
CA HIS A 61 6.38 -4.10 1.99
C HIS A 61 6.65 -3.13 0.83
N LEU A 62 7.91 -2.76 0.58
CA LEU A 62 8.27 -1.89 -0.55
C LEU A 62 7.87 -2.50 -1.90
N ARG A 63 8.16 -3.78 -2.11
CA ARG A 63 7.76 -4.47 -3.36
C ARG A 63 6.24 -4.56 -3.50
N GLN A 64 5.56 -4.92 -2.43
CA GLN A 64 4.11 -5.04 -2.39
C GLN A 64 3.42 -3.72 -2.70
N THR A 65 3.78 -2.64 -2.00
CA THR A 65 3.17 -1.31 -2.16
C THR A 65 3.43 -0.70 -3.53
N LEU A 66 4.63 -0.90 -4.09
CA LEU A 66 4.93 -0.45 -5.45
C LEU A 66 4.09 -1.22 -6.47
N SER A 67 4.04 -2.56 -6.38
CA SER A 67 3.22 -3.39 -7.26
C SER A 67 1.73 -3.02 -7.18
N ALA A 68 1.20 -2.85 -5.96
CA ALA A 68 -0.19 -2.46 -5.74
C ALA A 68 -0.49 -1.05 -6.29
N SER A 69 0.44 -0.11 -6.15
CA SER A 69 0.30 1.24 -6.72
C SER A 69 0.28 1.24 -8.25
N LEU A 70 1.10 0.40 -8.88
CA LEU A 70 1.08 0.22 -10.34
C LEU A 70 -0.26 -0.37 -10.80
N TRP A 71 -0.77 -1.39 -10.13
CA TRP A 71 -2.08 -1.96 -10.42
C TRP A 71 -3.21 -0.96 -10.21
N ALA A 72 -3.14 -0.13 -9.16
CA ALA A 72 -4.09 0.96 -8.95
C ALA A 72 -4.10 1.93 -10.14
N GLY A 73 -2.93 2.29 -10.65
CA GLY A 73 -2.78 3.11 -11.86
C GLY A 73 -3.37 2.45 -13.11
N VAL A 74 -3.10 1.15 -13.32
CA VAL A 74 -3.66 0.39 -14.45
C VAL A 74 -5.19 0.33 -14.38
N LEU A 75 -5.75 0.04 -13.20
CA LEU A 75 -7.21 -0.01 -13.01
C LEU A 75 -7.86 1.36 -13.25
N LEU A 76 -7.22 2.43 -12.80
CA LEU A 76 -7.70 3.80 -13.06
C LEU A 76 -7.67 4.12 -14.57
N LEU A 77 -6.60 3.72 -15.27
CA LEU A 77 -6.50 3.92 -16.72
C LEU A 77 -7.59 3.13 -17.45
N VAL A 78 -7.81 1.87 -17.08
CA VAL A 78 -8.88 1.03 -17.65
C VAL A 78 -10.26 1.66 -17.43
N ALA A 79 -10.54 2.16 -16.22
CA ALA A 79 -11.80 2.85 -15.94
C ALA A 79 -12.00 4.07 -16.85
N ASN A 80 -10.97 4.90 -17.05
CA ASN A 80 -11.03 6.04 -17.95
C ASN A 80 -11.23 5.65 -19.42
N ILE A 81 -10.56 4.60 -19.89
CA ILE A 81 -10.75 4.08 -21.25
C ILE A 81 -12.21 3.62 -21.43
N LEU A 82 -12.76 2.89 -20.47
CA LEU A 82 -14.16 2.45 -20.52
C LEU A 82 -15.13 3.64 -20.57
N ILE A 83 -14.91 4.69 -19.80
CA ILE A 83 -15.71 5.91 -19.82
C ILE A 83 -15.71 6.52 -21.23
N VAL A 84 -14.54 6.64 -21.85
CA VAL A 84 -14.43 7.20 -23.21
C VAL A 84 -15.15 6.33 -24.23
N LEU A 85 -14.99 5.01 -24.14
CA LEU A 85 -15.64 4.05 -25.06
C LEU A 85 -17.17 4.01 -24.91
N LEU A 86 -17.69 4.30 -23.71
CA LEU A 86 -19.14 4.31 -23.42
C LEU A 86 -19.81 5.65 -23.75
N GLY A 87 -19.14 6.56 -24.42
CA GLY A 87 -19.69 7.84 -24.87
C GLY A 87 -19.13 9.06 -24.13
N GLY A 88 -18.06 8.89 -23.38
CA GLY A 88 -17.35 9.97 -22.69
C GLY A 88 -17.99 10.40 -21.37
N TYR A 89 -17.42 11.44 -20.76
CA TYR A 89 -17.79 11.89 -19.42
C TYR A 89 -19.19 12.48 -19.27
N GLN A 90 -19.86 12.80 -20.38
CA GLN A 90 -21.24 13.30 -20.38
C GLN A 90 -22.28 12.17 -20.52
N SER A 91 -21.83 10.95 -20.77
CA SER A 91 -22.72 9.80 -20.89
C SER A 91 -23.29 9.37 -19.51
N PRO A 92 -24.58 9.02 -19.43
CA PRO A 92 -25.14 8.45 -18.20
C PRO A 92 -24.47 7.14 -17.78
N HIS A 93 -23.88 6.39 -18.68
CA HIS A 93 -23.13 5.15 -18.40
C HIS A 93 -21.83 5.41 -17.61
N THR A 94 -21.29 6.62 -17.65
CA THR A 94 -20.10 7.01 -16.88
C THR A 94 -20.30 6.79 -15.39
N TRP A 95 -21.46 7.16 -14.87
CA TRP A 95 -21.77 6.96 -13.44
C TRP A 95 -21.76 5.50 -13.03
N VAL A 96 -22.20 4.60 -13.90
CA VAL A 96 -22.14 3.16 -13.64
C VAL A 96 -20.69 2.70 -13.50
N VAL A 97 -19.80 3.11 -14.41
CA VAL A 97 -18.38 2.78 -14.35
C VAL A 97 -17.73 3.36 -13.09
N VAL A 98 -18.02 4.63 -12.77
CA VAL A 98 -17.48 5.31 -11.58
C VAL A 98 -17.90 4.59 -10.29
N VAL A 99 -19.20 4.30 -10.15
CA VAL A 99 -19.72 3.61 -8.95
C VAL A 99 -19.09 2.23 -8.81
N ILE A 100 -19.07 1.43 -9.87
CA ILE A 100 -18.47 0.08 -9.83
C ILE A 100 -16.98 0.17 -9.49
N TYR A 101 -16.25 1.09 -10.12
CA TYR A 101 -14.82 1.25 -9.84
C TYR A 101 -14.54 1.59 -8.37
N PHE A 102 -15.22 2.60 -7.83
CA PHE A 102 -14.98 3.04 -6.45
C PHE A 102 -15.47 2.03 -5.41
N THR A 103 -16.61 1.40 -5.61
CA THR A 103 -17.15 0.45 -4.63
C THR A 103 -16.43 -0.90 -4.64
N THR A 104 -15.89 -1.33 -5.77
CA THR A 104 -15.21 -2.62 -5.88
C THR A 104 -13.69 -2.47 -5.91
N CYS A 105 -13.14 -1.90 -6.98
CA CYS A 105 -11.69 -1.88 -7.18
C CYS A 105 -10.99 -0.97 -6.17
N HIS A 106 -11.41 0.29 -6.08
CA HIS A 106 -10.76 1.26 -5.20
C HIS A 106 -10.91 0.90 -3.72
N ALA A 107 -12.13 0.54 -3.28
CA ALA A 107 -12.35 0.13 -1.89
C ALA A 107 -11.53 -1.11 -1.52
N THR A 108 -11.43 -2.10 -2.41
CA THR A 108 -10.58 -3.28 -2.18
C THR A 108 -9.12 -2.91 -2.01
N LEU A 109 -8.59 -2.03 -2.87
CA LEU A 109 -7.19 -1.57 -2.77
C LEU A 109 -6.93 -0.82 -1.46
N VAL A 110 -7.86 0.02 -1.01
CA VAL A 110 -7.77 0.74 0.27
C VAL A 110 -7.77 -0.24 1.44
N LEU A 111 -8.69 -1.22 1.46
CA LEU A 111 -8.76 -2.24 2.51
C LEU A 111 -7.47 -3.07 2.57
N LEU A 112 -6.91 -3.46 1.42
CA LEU A 112 -5.62 -4.15 1.37
C LEU A 112 -4.49 -3.27 1.92
N GLY A 113 -4.50 -1.98 1.62
CA GLY A 113 -3.52 -1.03 2.17
C GLY A 113 -3.61 -0.90 3.69
N VAL A 114 -4.83 -0.78 4.24
CA VAL A 114 -5.04 -0.74 5.70
C VAL A 114 -4.55 -2.04 6.36
N LEU A 115 -4.83 -3.19 5.75
CA LEU A 115 -4.34 -4.47 6.24
C LEU A 115 -2.81 -4.56 6.14
N GLY A 116 -2.22 -4.11 5.04
CA GLY A 116 -0.77 -4.03 4.87
C GLY A 116 -0.11 -3.15 5.92
N LEU A 117 -0.68 -1.97 6.18
CA LEU A 117 -0.22 -1.06 7.23
C LEU A 117 -0.28 -1.71 8.62
N ALA A 118 -1.39 -2.35 8.96
CA ALA A 118 -1.53 -3.06 10.23
C ALA A 118 -0.47 -4.18 10.38
N LYS A 119 -0.18 -4.92 9.31
CA LYS A 119 0.86 -5.95 9.30
C LYS A 119 2.27 -5.37 9.41
N ALA A 120 2.56 -4.26 8.73
CA ALA A 120 3.83 -3.55 8.86
C ALA A 120 4.07 -3.06 10.29
N MET A 121 3.05 -2.49 10.92
CA MET A 121 3.10 -2.05 12.33
C MET A 121 3.25 -3.21 13.31
N ALA A 122 2.77 -4.40 12.95
CA ALA A 122 2.98 -5.62 13.73
C ALA A 122 4.33 -6.31 13.43
N GLY A 123 5.19 -5.74 12.60
CA GLY A 123 6.47 -6.32 12.20
C GLY A 123 6.34 -7.60 11.36
N GLN A 124 5.21 -7.79 10.68
CA GLN A 124 4.90 -8.97 9.90
C GLN A 124 4.91 -8.66 8.40
N CYS A 125 5.62 -9.48 7.61
CA CYS A 125 5.49 -9.42 6.16
C CYS A 125 4.11 -9.93 5.74
N TYR A 126 3.46 -9.22 4.84
CA TYR A 126 2.18 -9.60 4.26
C TYR A 126 2.23 -9.40 2.74
N ARG A 127 1.64 -10.30 1.99
CA ARG A 127 1.52 -10.18 0.53
C ARG A 127 0.06 -10.04 0.15
N PHE A 128 -0.25 -9.01 -0.62
CA PHE A 128 -1.60 -8.81 -1.12
C PHE A 128 -1.99 -9.95 -2.07
N PRO A 129 -3.15 -10.57 -1.90
CA PRO A 129 -3.64 -11.52 -2.87
C PRO A 129 -3.81 -10.81 -4.23
N LEU A 130 -3.44 -11.46 -5.32
CA LEU A 130 -3.51 -11.00 -6.72
C LEU A 130 -2.52 -9.89 -7.11
N VAL A 131 -2.24 -8.91 -6.24
CA VAL A 131 -1.48 -7.68 -6.57
C VAL A 131 -0.07 -7.69 -5.96
N GLY A 132 0.18 -8.54 -4.99
CA GLY A 132 1.43 -8.58 -4.21
C GLY A 132 2.49 -9.53 -4.77
N ARG A 133 2.46 -9.87 -6.05
CA ARG A 133 3.54 -10.64 -6.65
C ARG A 133 4.81 -9.78 -6.77
N PRO A 134 5.98 -10.30 -6.40
CA PRO A 134 7.23 -9.59 -6.62
C PRO A 134 7.45 -9.40 -8.13
N LEU A 135 7.70 -8.15 -8.51
CA LEU A 135 8.31 -7.84 -9.81
C LEU A 135 9.76 -8.30 -9.80
#